data_6b141030ef039645cf5e514c36490b3d
#
_entry.id   6b141030ef039645cf5e514c36490b3d
#
_cell.length_a   1.000
_cell.length_b   1.000
_cell.length_c   1.000
_cell.angle_alpha   90.00
_cell.angle_beta   90.00
_cell.angle_gamma   90.00
#
_symmetry.space_group_name_H-M   'P 1'
#
loop_
_entity.id
_entity.type
_entity.pdbx_description
1 polymer ?
#
loop_
_entity_poly.entity_id
_entity_poly.type
_entity_poly.pdbx_seq_one_letter_code
_entity_poly.pdbx_strand_id
1 'polypeptide(L)'
;VEHSVPSVQAPPPTERVAIFGAHSQIAHFLLSGLARQGHRVLALHRQRRPDSGGDAPGITWKRYSPDNLADVLRPGSGLQRAIHLAPLNTLPDILPTLANAGVRRLIAFGSTSTAYKQASGDHAERNLITRIAAAEQDIAERCTRLGIQWTLFRPTLTYGCGMDGNVAFIARFIRRFGFFPLVGAGPGLRQPVHAEDLAQACLLALANSATYSKSYDLSGGSTLAYREMVAEVFRALGRKARMPEIPLSLYRAALNWLRLLPGLRNLSPEMADRMNLDLCFDHAGATRDFGYRPRPFTLDELALRARSD
;
A
#
# COMPACT_ATOMS: atom_id res chain seq x y z
N VAL A 1 39.30 -4.14 -43.84
CA VAL A 1 38.94 -4.47 -42.44
C VAL A 1 37.50 -4.01 -42.24
N GLU A 2 36.54 -4.96 -42.40
CA GLU A 2 35.13 -4.70 -42.17
C GLU A 2 34.88 -4.63 -40.64
N HIS A 3 34.46 -3.48 -40.19
CA HIS A 3 33.95 -3.31 -38.80
C HIS A 3 32.53 -3.85 -38.75
N SER A 4 32.35 -5.07 -38.23
CA SER A 4 31.03 -5.60 -37.86
C SER A 4 30.47 -4.78 -36.70
N VAL A 5 29.36 -4.09 -36.99
CA VAL A 5 28.53 -3.40 -35.98
C VAL A 5 27.92 -4.48 -35.06
N PRO A 6 28.07 -4.38 -33.75
CA PRO A 6 27.44 -5.35 -32.85
C PRO A 6 25.91 -5.30 -33.02
N SER A 7 25.30 -6.46 -33.30
CA SER A 7 23.87 -6.61 -33.39
C SER A 7 23.24 -6.27 -32.02
N VAL A 8 22.45 -5.19 -31.97
CA VAL A 8 21.61 -4.87 -30.82
C VAL A 8 20.59 -6.01 -30.70
N GLN A 9 20.78 -6.87 -29.72
CA GLN A 9 19.80 -7.90 -29.41
C GLN A 9 18.46 -7.22 -29.13
N ALA A 10 17.41 -7.66 -29.84
CA ALA A 10 16.06 -7.20 -29.58
C ALA A 10 15.72 -7.46 -28.11
N PRO A 11 15.07 -6.51 -27.41
CA PRO A 11 14.70 -6.71 -26.01
C PRO A 11 13.84 -7.98 -25.89
N PRO A 12 14.00 -8.77 -24.80
CA PRO A 12 13.20 -9.98 -24.59
C PRO A 12 11.72 -9.65 -24.68
N PRO A 13 10.86 -10.61 -25.11
CA PRO A 13 9.43 -10.35 -25.27
C PRO A 13 8.86 -9.75 -24.00
N THR A 14 8.23 -8.58 -24.14
CA THR A 14 7.73 -7.75 -23.06
C THR A 14 6.71 -8.54 -22.23
N GLU A 15 7.11 -9.02 -21.07
CA GLU A 15 6.26 -9.77 -20.16
C GLU A 15 5.09 -8.90 -19.71
N ARG A 16 3.90 -9.50 -19.69
CA ARG A 16 2.68 -8.82 -19.27
C ARG A 16 2.48 -8.97 -17.77
N VAL A 17 2.21 -7.85 -17.09
CA VAL A 17 1.98 -7.79 -15.64
C VAL A 17 0.56 -7.28 -15.36
N ALA A 18 -0.23 -8.04 -14.59
CA ALA A 18 -1.55 -7.58 -14.12
C ALA A 18 -1.41 -6.86 -12.76
N ILE A 19 -2.04 -5.69 -12.63
CA ILE A 19 -2.06 -4.90 -11.40
C ILE A 19 -3.50 -4.78 -10.92
N PHE A 20 -3.85 -5.44 -9.81
CA PHE A 20 -5.14 -5.30 -9.14
C PHE A 20 -5.07 -4.15 -8.14
N GLY A 21 -6.13 -3.35 -8.06
CA GLY A 21 -6.11 -2.14 -7.24
C GLY A 21 -5.30 -1.01 -7.88
N ALA A 22 -5.39 -0.87 -9.21
CA ALA A 22 -4.62 0.08 -10.01
C ALA A 22 -4.89 1.58 -9.68
N HIS A 23 -5.86 1.88 -8.82
CA HIS A 23 -6.12 3.23 -8.28
C HIS A 23 -5.46 3.48 -6.92
N SER A 24 -4.75 2.50 -6.35
CA SER A 24 -4.07 2.69 -5.06
C SER A 24 -2.91 3.68 -5.18
N GLN A 25 -2.52 4.28 -4.05
CA GLN A 25 -1.36 5.18 -3.99
C GLN A 25 -0.05 4.48 -4.41
N ILE A 26 0.10 3.17 -4.17
CA ILE A 26 1.26 2.40 -4.63
C ILE A 26 1.22 2.26 -6.15
N ALA A 27 0.06 1.95 -6.72
CA ALA A 27 -0.10 1.81 -8.17
C ALA A 27 0.25 3.09 -8.93
N HIS A 28 0.01 4.26 -8.33
CA HIS A 28 0.38 5.55 -8.92
C HIS A 28 1.85 5.61 -9.35
N PHE A 29 2.76 5.10 -8.51
CA PHE A 29 4.19 5.05 -8.81
C PHE A 29 4.58 3.78 -9.58
N LEU A 30 3.93 2.65 -9.29
CA LEU A 30 4.28 1.35 -9.82
C LEU A 30 3.99 1.22 -11.32
N LEU A 31 2.85 1.73 -11.80
CA LEU A 31 2.43 1.62 -13.19
C LEU A 31 3.48 2.24 -14.13
N SER A 32 3.91 3.46 -13.84
CA SER A 32 4.94 4.15 -14.60
C SER A 32 6.32 3.47 -14.48
N GLY A 33 6.63 2.91 -13.32
CA GLY A 33 7.86 2.16 -13.08
C GLY A 33 7.96 0.91 -13.96
N LEU A 34 6.89 0.10 -14.00
CA LEU A 34 6.81 -1.09 -14.84
C LEU A 34 6.88 -0.75 -16.35
N ALA A 35 6.15 0.28 -16.77
CA ALA A 35 6.17 0.71 -18.16
C ALA A 35 7.56 1.17 -18.61
N ARG A 36 8.30 1.91 -17.77
CA ARG A 36 9.70 2.30 -18.03
C ARG A 36 10.65 1.11 -18.12
N GLN A 37 10.38 0.01 -17.41
CA GLN A 37 11.13 -1.24 -17.52
C GLN A 37 10.73 -2.08 -18.76
N GLY A 38 9.82 -1.58 -19.60
CA GLY A 38 9.40 -2.26 -20.82
C GLY A 38 8.29 -3.30 -20.63
N HIS A 39 7.70 -3.40 -19.41
CA HIS A 39 6.58 -4.31 -19.19
C HIS A 39 5.30 -3.79 -19.83
N ARG A 40 4.47 -4.71 -20.38
CA ARG A 40 3.10 -4.42 -20.75
C ARG A 40 2.21 -4.58 -19.52
N VAL A 41 1.60 -3.50 -19.07
CA VAL A 41 0.82 -3.46 -17.83
C VAL A 41 -0.67 -3.56 -18.14
N LEU A 42 -1.35 -4.51 -17.48
CA LEU A 42 -2.80 -4.60 -17.42
C LEU A 42 -3.28 -4.02 -16.09
N ALA A 43 -3.71 -2.77 -16.09
CA ALA A 43 -4.19 -2.05 -14.91
C ALA A 43 -5.67 -2.38 -14.67
N LEU A 44 -5.96 -3.12 -13.58
CA LEU A 44 -7.27 -3.64 -13.25
C LEU A 44 -7.95 -2.84 -12.15
N HIS A 45 -9.21 -2.43 -12.39
CA HIS A 45 -9.99 -1.63 -11.47
C HIS A 45 -11.45 -2.08 -11.38
N ARG A 46 -12.10 -1.86 -10.24
CA ARG A 46 -13.53 -2.17 -10.02
C ARG A 46 -14.44 -0.96 -10.25
N GLN A 47 -13.97 0.23 -9.93
CA GLN A 47 -14.71 1.49 -10.05
C GLN A 47 -14.43 2.16 -11.41
N ARG A 48 -15.16 3.25 -11.71
CA ARG A 48 -14.91 4.06 -12.89
C ARG A 48 -13.46 4.58 -12.87
N ARG A 49 -12.81 4.56 -14.03
CA ARG A 49 -11.47 5.12 -14.21
C ARG A 49 -11.50 6.61 -13.89
N PRO A 50 -10.55 7.15 -13.10
CA PRO A 50 -10.37 8.60 -13.02
C PRO A 50 -9.98 9.15 -14.40
N ASP A 51 -10.55 10.29 -14.77
CA ASP A 51 -10.25 10.94 -16.06
C ASP A 51 -8.79 11.42 -16.19
N SER A 52 -8.06 11.48 -15.07
CA SER A 52 -6.65 11.89 -14.99
C SER A 52 -5.61 10.79 -15.33
N GLY A 53 -6.05 9.54 -15.55
CA GLY A 53 -5.16 8.44 -15.94
C GLY A 53 -5.10 8.30 -17.46
N GLY A 54 -4.35 9.16 -18.16
CA GLY A 54 -4.12 9.05 -19.61
C GLY A 54 -3.60 7.67 -20.02
N ASP A 55 -3.86 7.24 -21.27
CA ASP A 55 -3.27 6.04 -21.84
C ASP A 55 -1.78 6.28 -22.02
N ALA A 56 -1.00 5.91 -20.99
CA ALA A 56 0.44 5.90 -21.12
C ALA A 56 0.86 4.70 -21.98
N PRO A 57 1.85 4.85 -22.85
CA PRO A 57 2.35 3.73 -23.64
C PRO A 57 2.67 2.52 -22.76
N GLY A 58 2.20 1.34 -23.15
CA GLY A 58 2.41 0.10 -22.41
C GLY A 58 1.43 -0.19 -21.26
N ILE A 59 0.50 0.72 -20.93
CA ILE A 59 -0.50 0.52 -19.87
C ILE A 59 -1.89 0.39 -20.49
N THR A 60 -2.55 -0.75 -20.27
CA THR A 60 -3.93 -1.00 -20.68
C THR A 60 -4.83 -1.05 -19.46
N TRP A 61 -5.82 -0.17 -19.37
CA TRP A 61 -6.79 -0.16 -18.29
C TRP A 61 -7.99 -1.04 -18.62
N LYS A 62 -8.40 -1.89 -17.66
CA LYS A 62 -9.63 -2.69 -17.78
C LYS A 62 -10.41 -2.73 -16.49
N ARG A 63 -11.71 -2.53 -16.61
CA ARG A 63 -12.64 -2.77 -15.51
C ARG A 63 -12.87 -4.28 -15.37
N TYR A 64 -12.87 -4.77 -14.12
CA TYR A 64 -13.19 -6.16 -13.82
C TYR A 64 -14.20 -6.28 -12.68
N SER A 65 -14.89 -7.40 -12.68
CA SER A 65 -15.69 -7.93 -11.57
C SER A 65 -15.32 -9.40 -11.36
N PRO A 66 -15.72 -10.04 -10.27
CA PRO A 66 -15.54 -11.49 -10.13
C PRO A 66 -16.07 -12.28 -11.33
N ASP A 67 -17.23 -11.89 -11.88
CA ASP A 67 -17.92 -12.61 -12.94
C ASP A 67 -17.22 -12.54 -14.31
N ASN A 68 -16.52 -11.43 -14.61
CA ASN A 68 -15.86 -11.24 -15.91
C ASN A 68 -14.35 -11.39 -15.88
N LEU A 69 -13.76 -11.72 -14.71
CA LEU A 69 -12.31 -11.73 -14.55
C LEU A 69 -11.63 -12.74 -15.49
N ALA A 70 -12.22 -13.90 -15.69
CA ALA A 70 -11.68 -14.92 -16.60
C ALA A 70 -11.58 -14.40 -18.05
N ASP A 71 -12.60 -13.68 -18.52
CA ASP A 71 -12.61 -13.06 -19.86
C ASP A 71 -11.58 -11.94 -19.98
N VAL A 72 -11.39 -11.17 -18.92
CA VAL A 72 -10.41 -10.07 -18.88
C VAL A 72 -8.98 -10.60 -18.93
N LEU A 73 -8.69 -11.69 -18.23
CA LEU A 73 -7.33 -12.23 -18.11
C LEU A 73 -6.95 -13.21 -19.23
N ARG A 74 -7.87 -13.84 -19.87
CA ARG A 74 -7.77 -14.81 -20.99
C ARG A 74 -6.51 -15.69 -21.02
N PRO A 75 -6.62 -17.02 -21.05
CA PRO A 75 -5.48 -17.91 -21.27
C PRO A 75 -4.73 -17.55 -22.55
N GLY A 76 -3.41 -17.70 -22.57
CA GLY A 76 -2.58 -17.37 -23.73
C GLY A 76 -2.31 -15.88 -23.95
N SER A 77 -2.77 -15.00 -23.04
CA SER A 77 -2.53 -13.55 -23.14
C SER A 77 -1.09 -13.11 -22.84
N GLY A 78 -0.17 -14.05 -22.57
CA GLY A 78 1.21 -13.76 -22.15
C GLY A 78 1.33 -13.21 -20.73
N LEU A 79 0.27 -13.34 -19.93
CA LEU A 79 0.26 -12.89 -18.53
C LEU A 79 0.99 -13.92 -17.67
N GLN A 80 2.14 -13.53 -17.14
CA GLN A 80 2.98 -14.39 -16.27
C GLN A 80 3.10 -13.86 -14.85
N ARG A 81 2.84 -12.57 -14.64
CA ARG A 81 3.05 -11.89 -13.37
C ARG A 81 1.83 -11.11 -12.94
N ALA A 82 1.57 -11.08 -11.63
CA ALA A 82 0.50 -10.28 -11.05
C ALA A 82 0.99 -9.56 -9.78
N ILE A 83 0.49 -8.34 -9.57
CA ILE A 83 0.68 -7.60 -8.32
C ILE A 83 -0.71 -7.21 -7.81
N HIS A 84 -1.01 -7.61 -6.57
CA HIS A 84 -2.32 -7.41 -5.95
C HIS A 84 -2.22 -6.33 -4.86
N LEU A 85 -2.68 -5.13 -5.18
CA LEU A 85 -2.74 -3.95 -4.31
C LEU A 85 -4.17 -3.68 -3.78
N ALA A 86 -5.12 -4.53 -4.13
CA ALA A 86 -6.49 -4.48 -3.60
C ALA A 86 -6.55 -5.14 -2.20
N PRO A 87 -7.67 -5.05 -1.46
CA PRO A 87 -7.79 -5.71 -0.17
C PRO A 87 -7.44 -7.20 -0.24
N LEU A 88 -6.51 -7.65 0.61
CA LEU A 88 -5.90 -8.99 0.52
C LEU A 88 -6.93 -10.12 0.60
N ASN A 89 -7.99 -9.95 1.39
CA ASN A 89 -9.08 -10.92 1.52
C ASN A 89 -9.86 -11.20 0.22
N THR A 90 -9.60 -10.45 -0.84
CA THR A 90 -10.20 -10.68 -2.17
C THR A 90 -9.32 -11.53 -3.08
N LEU A 91 -8.09 -11.79 -2.69
CA LEU A 91 -7.12 -12.51 -3.52
C LEU A 91 -7.36 -14.03 -3.58
N PRO A 92 -7.70 -14.73 -2.48
CA PRO A 92 -7.90 -16.18 -2.52
C PRO A 92 -8.89 -16.64 -3.61
N ASP A 93 -9.97 -15.89 -3.81
CA ASP A 93 -11.03 -16.25 -4.77
C ASP A 93 -10.59 -16.13 -6.23
N ILE A 94 -9.60 -15.28 -6.52
CA ILE A 94 -9.12 -15.06 -7.89
C ILE A 94 -7.86 -15.86 -8.25
N LEU A 95 -7.21 -16.53 -7.28
CA LEU A 95 -6.00 -17.31 -7.52
C LEU A 95 -6.16 -18.40 -8.59
N PRO A 96 -7.25 -19.19 -8.63
CA PRO A 96 -7.46 -20.17 -9.70
C PRO A 96 -7.51 -19.50 -11.08
N THR A 97 -8.19 -18.38 -11.21
CA THR A 97 -8.28 -17.62 -12.47
C THR A 97 -6.93 -17.07 -12.90
N LEU A 98 -6.10 -16.59 -11.94
CA LEU A 98 -4.73 -16.16 -12.22
C LEU A 98 -3.86 -17.32 -12.75
N ALA A 99 -3.93 -18.48 -12.09
CA ALA A 99 -3.17 -19.67 -12.50
C ALA A 99 -3.56 -20.12 -13.92
N ASN A 100 -4.87 -20.16 -14.21
CA ASN A 100 -5.41 -20.50 -15.54
C ASN A 100 -5.01 -19.50 -16.62
N ALA A 101 -4.88 -18.21 -16.27
CA ALA A 101 -4.40 -17.18 -17.19
C ALA A 101 -2.89 -17.29 -17.49
N GLY A 102 -2.15 -18.12 -16.74
CA GLY A 102 -0.73 -18.35 -16.92
C GLY A 102 0.17 -17.65 -15.90
N VAL A 103 -0.39 -17.02 -14.86
CA VAL A 103 0.39 -16.37 -13.81
C VAL A 103 1.21 -17.41 -13.05
N ARG A 104 2.52 -17.14 -12.91
CA ARG A 104 3.48 -17.95 -12.16
C ARG A 104 4.21 -17.15 -11.09
N ARG A 105 4.06 -15.82 -11.09
CA ARG A 105 4.65 -14.89 -10.11
C ARG A 105 3.59 -13.93 -9.57
N LEU A 106 3.47 -13.85 -8.25
CA LEU A 106 2.51 -12.99 -7.55
C LEU A 106 3.23 -12.20 -6.46
N ILE A 107 2.97 -10.88 -6.43
CA ILE A 107 3.26 -10.05 -5.26
C ILE A 107 1.92 -9.58 -4.71
N ALA A 108 1.71 -9.72 -3.39
CA ALA A 108 0.49 -9.31 -2.72
C ALA A 108 0.80 -8.40 -1.53
N PHE A 109 -0.16 -7.57 -1.16
CA PHE A 109 -0.05 -6.66 -0.03
C PHE A 109 -1.04 -7.00 1.07
N GLY A 110 -0.48 -7.31 2.25
CA GLY A 110 -1.19 -7.36 3.52
C GLY A 110 -1.00 -6.05 4.30
N SER A 111 -0.87 -6.15 5.60
CA SER A 111 -0.61 -4.99 6.48
C SER A 111 0.00 -5.45 7.79
N THR A 112 0.97 -4.71 8.32
CA THR A 112 1.47 -4.92 9.69
C THR A 112 0.38 -4.72 10.75
N SER A 113 -0.77 -4.12 10.38
CA SER A 113 -1.90 -3.95 11.29
C SER A 113 -2.50 -5.28 11.78
N THR A 114 -2.28 -6.38 11.08
CA THR A 114 -2.69 -7.72 11.54
C THR A 114 -2.01 -8.13 12.84
N ALA A 115 -0.82 -7.61 13.13
CA ALA A 115 -0.08 -7.93 14.34
C ALA A 115 -0.67 -7.29 15.62
N TYR A 116 -1.28 -6.10 15.52
CA TYR A 116 -1.71 -5.34 16.71
C TYR A 116 -3.21 -5.04 16.78
N LYS A 117 -3.97 -5.19 15.69
CA LYS A 117 -5.41 -4.90 15.69
C LYS A 117 -6.29 -6.10 16.04
N GLN A 118 -5.72 -7.28 16.27
CA GLN A 118 -6.48 -8.46 16.70
C GLN A 118 -7.17 -8.25 18.05
N ALA A 119 -6.60 -7.43 18.93
CA ALA A 119 -7.16 -7.05 20.22
C ALA A 119 -8.03 -5.77 20.18
N SER A 120 -8.38 -5.25 18.99
CA SER A 120 -9.23 -4.04 18.88
C SER A 120 -10.58 -4.23 19.57
N GLY A 121 -11.07 -3.21 20.28
CA GLY A 121 -12.43 -3.15 20.83
C GLY A 121 -13.52 -3.14 19.76
N ASP A 122 -13.19 -2.66 18.54
CA ASP A 122 -14.13 -2.60 17.41
C ASP A 122 -14.29 -3.97 16.74
N HIS A 123 -15.52 -4.52 16.81
CA HIS A 123 -15.87 -5.80 16.20
C HIS A 123 -15.66 -5.84 14.68
N ALA A 124 -15.97 -4.75 13.97
CA ALA A 124 -15.82 -4.68 12.52
C ALA A 124 -14.33 -4.68 12.15
N GLU A 125 -13.49 -3.94 12.89
CA GLU A 125 -12.04 -3.92 12.71
C GLU A 125 -11.44 -5.31 13.00
N ARG A 126 -11.81 -5.97 14.13
CA ARG A 126 -11.34 -7.33 14.45
C ARG A 126 -11.71 -8.34 13.36
N ASN A 127 -12.96 -8.33 12.89
CA ASN A 127 -13.42 -9.24 11.85
C ASN A 127 -12.66 -9.03 10.54
N LEU A 128 -12.36 -7.78 10.18
CA LEU A 128 -11.55 -7.48 9.00
C LEU A 128 -10.11 -8.03 9.16
N ILE A 129 -9.49 -7.80 10.30
CA ILE A 129 -8.13 -8.26 10.58
C ILE A 129 -8.04 -9.79 10.60
N THR A 130 -8.99 -10.47 11.21
CA THR A 130 -9.07 -11.94 11.20
C THR A 130 -9.17 -12.47 9.77
N ARG A 131 -9.99 -11.85 8.91
CA ARG A 131 -10.10 -12.23 7.49
C ARG A 131 -8.81 -11.98 6.72
N ILE A 132 -8.10 -10.90 7.01
CA ILE A 132 -6.81 -10.61 6.38
C ILE A 132 -5.76 -11.64 6.81
N ALA A 133 -5.67 -11.97 8.09
CA ALA A 133 -4.74 -12.96 8.60
C ALA A 133 -5.01 -14.36 8.04
N ALA A 134 -6.27 -14.77 7.98
CA ALA A 134 -6.68 -16.03 7.35
C ALA A 134 -6.35 -16.05 5.84
N ALA A 135 -6.54 -14.93 5.16
CA ALA A 135 -6.20 -14.81 3.74
C ALA A 135 -4.69 -14.91 3.49
N GLU A 136 -3.84 -14.37 4.37
CA GLU A 136 -2.38 -14.51 4.25
C GLU A 136 -1.95 -15.98 4.25
N GLN A 137 -2.50 -16.77 5.18
CA GLN A 137 -2.21 -18.20 5.27
C GLN A 137 -2.76 -18.98 4.07
N ASP A 138 -4.02 -18.75 3.71
CA ASP A 138 -4.69 -19.41 2.57
C ASP A 138 -4.00 -19.11 1.23
N ILE A 139 -3.51 -17.87 1.03
CA ILE A 139 -2.77 -17.47 -0.16
C ILE A 139 -1.47 -18.28 -0.31
N ALA A 140 -0.69 -18.44 0.75
CA ALA A 140 0.55 -19.20 0.71
C ALA A 140 0.32 -20.67 0.29
N GLU A 141 -0.68 -21.30 0.91
CA GLU A 141 -1.04 -22.70 0.61
C GLU A 141 -1.57 -22.88 -0.81
N ARG A 142 -2.50 -22.02 -1.25
CA ARG A 142 -3.09 -22.08 -2.59
C ARG A 142 -2.08 -21.77 -3.67
N CYS A 143 -1.22 -20.75 -3.48
CA CYS A 143 -0.17 -20.44 -4.44
C CYS A 143 0.77 -21.62 -4.64
N THR A 144 1.17 -22.31 -3.56
CA THR A 144 2.00 -23.51 -3.63
C THR A 144 1.33 -24.61 -4.44
N ARG A 145 0.04 -24.90 -4.18
CA ARG A 145 -0.74 -25.90 -4.95
C ARG A 145 -0.93 -25.54 -6.42
N LEU A 146 -1.03 -24.26 -6.73
CA LEU A 146 -1.21 -23.75 -8.10
C LEU A 146 0.11 -23.49 -8.85
N GLY A 147 1.26 -23.75 -8.23
CA GLY A 147 2.58 -23.50 -8.81
C GLY A 147 2.89 -22.02 -9.03
N ILE A 148 2.32 -21.13 -8.18
CA ILE A 148 2.55 -19.68 -8.21
C ILE A 148 3.60 -19.32 -7.17
N GLN A 149 4.71 -18.72 -7.60
CA GLN A 149 5.71 -18.14 -6.70
C GLN A 149 5.18 -16.82 -6.13
N TRP A 150 4.99 -16.75 -4.83
CA TRP A 150 4.37 -15.60 -4.18
C TRP A 150 5.37 -14.82 -3.33
N THR A 151 5.09 -13.54 -3.12
CA THR A 151 5.72 -12.70 -2.10
C THR A 151 4.63 -11.86 -1.45
N LEU A 152 4.60 -11.80 -0.13
CA LEU A 152 3.65 -10.99 0.64
C LEU A 152 4.38 -9.83 1.31
N PHE A 153 4.00 -8.61 1.01
CA PHE A 153 4.46 -7.41 1.66
C PHE A 153 3.46 -6.92 2.69
N ARG A 154 3.92 -6.63 3.91
CA ARG A 154 3.15 -6.03 4.98
C ARG A 154 3.71 -4.63 5.28
N PRO A 155 3.22 -3.59 4.62
CA PRO A 155 3.67 -2.24 4.89
C PRO A 155 3.19 -1.75 6.25
N THR A 156 3.96 -0.85 6.85
CA THR A 156 3.54 -0.02 7.96
C THR A 156 2.60 1.10 7.48
N LEU A 157 2.49 2.19 8.21
CA LEU A 157 1.69 3.35 7.82
C LEU A 157 2.17 3.91 6.47
N THR A 158 1.37 3.72 5.42
CA THR A 158 1.74 4.17 4.06
C THR A 158 1.25 5.60 3.81
N TYR A 159 2.09 6.43 3.18
CA TYR A 159 1.80 7.82 2.81
C TYR A 159 2.35 8.19 1.42
N GLY A 160 2.06 9.41 0.92
CA GLY A 160 2.78 9.97 -0.24
C GLY A 160 1.93 10.55 -1.37
N CYS A 161 0.60 10.32 -1.41
CA CYS A 161 -0.27 10.87 -2.47
C CYS A 161 -1.49 11.62 -1.95
N GLY A 162 -1.55 11.93 -0.65
CA GLY A 162 -2.74 12.55 -0.05
C GLY A 162 -3.99 11.66 -0.02
N MET A 163 -3.87 10.38 -0.39
CA MET A 163 -4.98 9.42 -0.46
C MET A 163 -5.08 8.54 0.80
N ASP A 164 -4.09 8.59 1.68
CA ASP A 164 -4.05 7.76 2.88
C ASP A 164 -4.99 8.25 3.99
N GLY A 165 -5.35 7.32 4.87
CA GLY A 165 -6.23 7.59 6.02
C GLY A 165 -5.51 8.14 7.26
N ASN A 166 -4.20 8.35 7.20
CA ASN A 166 -3.38 8.77 8.34
C ASN A 166 -2.78 10.16 8.13
N VAL A 167 -1.68 10.27 7.40
CA VAL A 167 -0.96 11.54 7.17
C VAL A 167 -1.86 12.53 6.44
N ALA A 168 -2.56 12.10 5.40
CA ALA A 168 -3.50 12.94 4.68
C ALA A 168 -4.72 13.34 5.54
N PHE A 169 -5.18 12.45 6.44
CA PHE A 169 -6.23 12.80 7.42
C PHE A 169 -5.74 13.90 8.37
N ILE A 170 -4.54 13.75 8.95
CA ILE A 170 -3.94 14.76 9.82
C ILE A 170 -3.82 16.10 9.09
N ALA A 171 -3.34 16.08 7.85
CA ALA A 171 -3.19 17.29 7.05
C ALA A 171 -4.53 17.98 6.78
N ARG A 172 -5.58 17.23 6.41
CA ARG A 172 -6.94 17.77 6.23
C ARG A 172 -7.49 18.36 7.51
N PHE A 173 -7.29 17.70 8.64
CA PHE A 173 -7.72 18.18 9.95
C PHE A 173 -7.02 19.51 10.30
N ILE A 174 -5.69 19.57 10.15
CA ILE A 174 -4.91 20.79 10.42
C ILE A 174 -5.31 21.93 9.48
N ARG A 175 -5.56 21.66 8.19
CA ARG A 175 -6.05 22.69 7.25
C ARG A 175 -7.39 23.27 7.69
N ARG A 176 -8.29 22.42 8.18
CA ARG A 176 -9.66 22.78 8.57
C ARG A 176 -9.72 23.52 9.90
N PHE A 177 -8.97 23.04 10.90
CA PHE A 177 -9.12 23.50 12.28
C PHE A 177 -7.93 24.30 12.83
N GLY A 178 -6.76 24.24 12.18
CA GLY A 178 -5.54 24.95 12.62
C GLY A 178 -4.78 24.31 13.78
N PHE A 179 -5.23 23.19 14.29
CA PHE A 179 -4.60 22.40 15.34
C PHE A 179 -4.80 20.90 15.09
N PHE A 180 -4.09 20.04 15.83
CA PHE A 180 -4.36 18.60 15.86
C PHE A 180 -4.27 18.07 17.29
N PRO A 181 -5.34 17.48 17.87
CA PRO A 181 -5.32 17.00 19.24
C PRO A 181 -4.53 15.71 19.36
N LEU A 182 -3.66 15.62 20.35
CA LEU A 182 -3.01 14.37 20.75
C LEU A 182 -3.77 13.78 21.95
N VAL A 183 -4.00 12.49 21.93
CA VAL A 183 -4.51 11.80 23.12
C VAL A 183 -3.30 11.32 23.94
N GLY A 184 -3.12 11.91 25.13
CA GLY A 184 -1.86 11.85 25.85
C GLY A 184 -0.75 12.61 25.14
N ALA A 185 0.50 12.29 25.46
CA ALA A 185 1.66 12.94 24.86
C ALA A 185 2.00 12.46 23.42
N GLY A 186 1.35 11.38 22.94
CA GLY A 186 1.62 10.78 21.64
C GLY A 186 3.05 10.24 21.49
N PRO A 187 3.62 9.51 22.47
CA PRO A 187 4.99 9.01 22.41
C PRO A 187 5.17 7.80 21.53
N GLY A 188 4.08 7.09 21.17
CA GLY A 188 4.14 5.83 20.44
C GLY A 188 4.89 5.97 19.11
N LEU A 189 5.80 5.05 18.86
CA LEU A 189 6.69 5.09 17.71
C LEU A 189 6.01 4.66 16.42
N ARG A 190 6.39 5.26 15.32
CA ARG A 190 5.90 5.02 13.95
C ARG A 190 7.06 4.93 12.97
N GLN A 191 6.83 4.16 11.91
CA GLN A 191 7.74 4.05 10.77
C GLN A 191 6.95 4.26 9.48
N PRO A 192 6.55 5.52 9.15
CA PRO A 192 5.78 5.77 7.94
C PRO A 192 6.59 5.42 6.69
N VAL A 193 5.98 4.70 5.75
CA VAL A 193 6.60 4.27 4.49
C VAL A 193 5.97 5.01 3.31
N HIS A 194 6.81 5.53 2.42
CA HIS A 194 6.33 6.21 1.22
C HIS A 194 5.80 5.22 0.18
N ALA A 195 4.68 5.53 -0.47
CA ALA A 195 4.06 4.65 -1.47
C ALA A 195 4.98 4.34 -2.66
N GLU A 196 5.87 5.26 -3.03
CA GLU A 196 6.87 5.04 -4.07
C GLU A 196 7.94 4.03 -3.65
N ASP A 197 8.34 3.99 -2.35
CA ASP A 197 9.28 2.98 -1.85
C ASP A 197 8.67 1.58 -1.89
N LEU A 198 7.36 1.47 -1.65
CA LEU A 198 6.62 0.22 -1.82
C LEU A 198 6.48 -0.18 -3.30
N ALA A 199 6.30 0.78 -4.20
CA ALA A 199 6.34 0.53 -5.64
C ALA A 199 7.74 0.05 -6.07
N GLN A 200 8.79 0.67 -5.57
CA GLN A 200 10.17 0.24 -5.82
C GLN A 200 10.43 -1.17 -5.27
N ALA A 201 9.91 -1.51 -4.07
CA ALA A 201 9.98 -2.86 -3.52
C ALA A 201 9.36 -3.90 -4.47
N CYS A 202 8.21 -3.58 -5.10
CA CYS A 202 7.61 -4.44 -6.12
C CYS A 202 8.56 -4.66 -7.31
N LEU A 203 9.14 -3.59 -7.84
CA LEU A 203 10.06 -3.66 -8.99
C LEU A 203 11.30 -4.51 -8.68
N LEU A 204 11.88 -4.36 -7.49
CA LEU A 204 13.05 -5.11 -7.03
C LEU A 204 12.74 -6.60 -6.80
N ALA A 205 11.54 -6.91 -6.30
CA ALA A 205 11.16 -8.27 -5.95
C ALA A 205 10.55 -9.05 -7.12
N LEU A 206 10.04 -8.39 -8.15
CA LEU A 206 9.21 -9.01 -9.20
C LEU A 206 9.93 -10.14 -9.93
N ALA A 207 11.22 -9.98 -10.23
CA ALA A 207 12.07 -10.97 -10.91
C ALA A 207 13.09 -11.63 -9.97
N ASN A 208 13.09 -11.30 -8.67
CA ASN A 208 14.09 -11.78 -7.74
C ASN A 208 13.64 -13.07 -7.04
N SER A 209 14.26 -14.20 -7.38
CA SER A 209 13.94 -15.53 -6.81
C SER A 209 14.20 -15.61 -5.30
N ALA A 210 15.08 -14.79 -4.73
CA ALA A 210 15.32 -14.76 -3.28
C ALA A 210 14.07 -14.35 -2.49
N THR A 211 13.06 -13.74 -3.15
CA THR A 211 11.79 -13.29 -2.54
C THR A 211 10.65 -14.32 -2.65
N TYR A 212 10.88 -15.44 -3.35
CA TYR A 212 9.82 -16.42 -3.61
C TYR A 212 9.40 -17.13 -2.32
N SER A 213 8.10 -17.30 -2.15
CA SER A 213 7.45 -17.94 -1.01
C SER A 213 7.83 -17.32 0.34
N LYS A 214 8.00 -15.99 0.37
CA LYS A 214 8.37 -15.22 1.55
C LYS A 214 7.44 -14.07 1.83
N SER A 215 7.37 -13.71 3.11
CA SER A 215 6.69 -12.52 3.61
C SER A 215 7.71 -11.53 4.18
N TYR A 216 7.47 -10.24 3.99
CA TYR A 216 8.33 -9.17 4.49
C TYR A 216 7.48 -8.05 5.09
N ASP A 217 7.84 -7.60 6.28
CA ASP A 217 7.36 -6.34 6.81
C ASP A 217 8.15 -5.20 6.16
N LEU A 218 7.44 -4.22 5.61
CA LEU A 218 8.05 -3.08 4.93
C LEU A 218 7.78 -1.81 5.73
N SER A 219 8.72 -1.45 6.59
CA SER A 219 8.69 -0.20 7.35
C SER A 219 9.41 0.93 6.61
N GLY A 220 9.12 2.18 6.99
CA GLY A 220 9.81 3.36 6.49
C GLY A 220 11.23 3.50 7.07
N GLY A 221 12.03 4.39 6.49
CA GLY A 221 13.44 4.61 6.87
C GLY A 221 13.64 5.45 8.12
N SER A 222 12.57 5.96 8.74
CA SER A 222 12.63 6.70 10.02
C SER A 222 11.74 6.06 11.06
N THR A 223 12.24 5.99 12.31
CA THR A 223 11.42 5.71 13.49
C THR A 223 11.24 7.01 14.25
N LEU A 224 10.01 7.47 14.45
CA LEU A 224 9.69 8.74 15.09
C LEU A 224 8.43 8.61 15.96
N ALA A 225 8.33 9.45 17.00
CA ALA A 225 7.13 9.50 17.82
C ALA A 225 5.92 10.00 17.00
N TYR A 226 4.72 9.57 17.37
CA TYR A 226 3.49 10.02 16.71
C TYR A 226 3.38 11.55 16.70
N ARG A 227 3.74 12.22 17.82
CA ARG A 227 3.77 13.67 17.90
C ARG A 227 4.75 14.33 16.92
N GLU A 228 5.90 13.70 16.69
CA GLU A 228 6.91 14.20 15.73
C GLU A 228 6.38 14.05 14.30
N MET A 229 5.72 12.92 13.99
CA MET A 229 5.05 12.74 12.71
C MET A 229 3.99 13.83 12.46
N VAL A 230 3.19 14.19 13.47
CA VAL A 230 2.20 15.27 13.37
C VAL A 230 2.89 16.62 13.20
N ALA A 231 3.98 16.88 13.92
CA ALA A 231 4.76 18.11 13.79
C ALA A 231 5.32 18.29 12.37
N GLU A 232 5.78 17.19 11.73
CA GLU A 232 6.22 17.21 10.33
C GLU A 232 5.08 17.58 9.37
N VAL A 233 3.84 17.15 9.64
CA VAL A 233 2.67 17.57 8.85
C VAL A 233 2.42 19.07 8.99
N PHE A 234 2.54 19.65 10.22
CA PHE A 234 2.45 21.09 10.41
C PHE A 234 3.53 21.84 9.63
N ARG A 235 4.78 21.35 9.70
CA ARG A 235 5.93 21.92 8.98
C ARG A 235 5.68 21.94 7.46
N ALA A 236 5.24 20.81 6.90
CA ALA A 236 4.95 20.69 5.46
C ALA A 236 3.78 21.57 5.00
N LEU A 237 2.88 21.94 5.93
CA LEU A 237 1.78 22.88 5.67
C LEU A 237 2.17 24.33 5.91
N GLY A 238 3.42 24.63 6.28
CA GLY A 238 3.86 25.99 6.61
C GLY A 238 3.17 26.59 7.83
N ARG A 239 2.70 25.74 8.78
CA ARG A 239 1.94 26.18 9.95
C ARG A 239 2.71 25.92 11.25
N LYS A 240 2.50 26.80 12.24
CA LYS A 240 3.00 26.59 13.60
C LYS A 240 2.28 25.40 14.23
N ALA A 241 3.06 24.47 14.81
CA ALA A 241 2.51 23.29 15.48
C ALA A 241 1.64 23.68 16.68
N ARG A 242 0.39 23.25 16.68
CA ARG A 242 -0.59 23.39 17.75
C ARG A 242 -1.19 22.04 18.05
N MET A 243 -0.65 21.35 19.04
CA MET A 243 -0.99 19.97 19.40
C MET A 243 -1.43 19.92 20.87
N PRO A 244 -2.68 20.36 21.19
CA PRO A 244 -3.19 20.25 22.56
C PRO A 244 -3.27 18.78 22.98
N GLU A 245 -2.80 18.48 24.18
CA GLU A 245 -2.90 17.14 24.76
C GLU A 245 -4.25 16.99 25.43
N ILE A 246 -4.97 15.92 25.08
CA ILE A 246 -6.29 15.60 25.62
C ILE A 246 -6.18 14.32 26.43
N PRO A 247 -6.63 14.30 27.69
CA PRO A 247 -6.73 13.07 28.47
C PRO A 247 -7.62 12.04 27.76
N LEU A 248 -7.24 10.76 27.81
CA LEU A 248 -7.97 9.67 27.16
C LEU A 248 -9.45 9.61 27.62
N SER A 249 -9.71 9.88 28.90
CA SER A 249 -11.06 9.93 29.47
C SER A 249 -11.93 11.00 28.80
N LEU A 250 -11.38 12.19 28.59
CA LEU A 250 -12.08 13.29 27.94
C LEU A 250 -12.30 13.00 26.44
N TYR A 251 -11.31 12.41 25.77
CA TYR A 251 -11.46 11.97 24.38
C TYR A 251 -12.61 10.95 24.23
N ARG A 252 -12.65 9.92 25.09
CA ARG A 252 -13.71 8.91 25.08
C ARG A 252 -15.09 9.51 25.34
N ALA A 253 -15.20 10.44 26.29
CA ALA A 253 -16.46 11.13 26.59
C ALA A 253 -16.94 12.00 25.40
N ALA A 254 -16.03 12.69 24.73
CA ALA A 254 -16.34 13.55 23.59
C ALA A 254 -16.59 12.79 22.29
N LEU A 255 -16.17 11.53 22.18
CA LEU A 255 -16.15 10.77 20.93
C LEU A 255 -17.53 10.66 20.26
N ASN A 256 -18.59 10.43 21.05
CA ASN A 256 -19.96 10.32 20.54
C ASN A 256 -20.44 11.63 19.88
N TRP A 257 -20.04 12.77 20.41
CA TRP A 257 -20.35 14.10 19.86
C TRP A 257 -19.48 14.41 18.64
N LEU A 258 -18.20 14.06 18.68
CA LEU A 258 -17.26 14.31 17.57
C LEU A 258 -17.64 13.53 16.31
N ARG A 259 -18.20 12.33 16.45
CA ARG A 259 -18.66 11.51 15.32
C ARG A 259 -19.84 12.11 14.56
N LEU A 260 -20.58 13.04 15.16
CA LEU A 260 -21.66 13.76 14.48
C LEU A 260 -21.14 14.78 13.46
N LEU A 261 -19.88 15.19 13.59
CA LEU A 261 -19.28 16.18 12.68
C LEU A 261 -18.86 15.51 11.36
N PRO A 262 -19.13 16.14 10.20
CA PRO A 262 -18.66 15.67 8.90
C PRO A 262 -17.13 15.52 8.89
N GLY A 263 -16.62 14.37 8.43
CA GLY A 263 -15.19 14.06 8.38
C GLY A 263 -14.59 13.48 9.67
N LEU A 264 -15.33 13.45 10.80
CA LEU A 264 -14.86 12.85 12.07
C LEU A 264 -15.59 11.56 12.44
N ARG A 265 -16.46 11.04 11.57
CA ARG A 265 -17.25 9.82 11.79
C ARG A 265 -16.42 8.56 12.04
N ASN A 266 -15.19 8.53 11.51
CA ASN A 266 -14.28 7.38 11.61
C ASN A 266 -13.37 7.43 12.86
N LEU A 267 -13.57 8.40 13.77
CA LEU A 267 -12.83 8.42 15.01
C LEU A 267 -13.25 7.24 15.90
N SER A 268 -12.28 6.55 16.49
CA SER A 268 -12.50 5.42 17.38
C SER A 268 -11.66 5.53 18.66
N PRO A 269 -12.10 4.92 19.78
CA PRO A 269 -11.29 4.86 21.01
C PRO A 269 -9.91 4.25 20.75
N GLU A 270 -9.85 3.21 19.92
CA GLU A 270 -8.64 2.49 19.56
C GLU A 270 -7.63 3.37 18.79
N MET A 271 -8.12 4.38 18.07
CA MET A 271 -7.25 5.35 17.40
C MET A 271 -6.44 6.16 18.43
N ALA A 272 -7.06 6.51 19.55
CA ALA A 272 -6.40 7.18 20.66
C ALA A 272 -5.37 6.30 21.35
N ASP A 273 -5.75 5.05 21.67
CA ASP A 273 -4.85 4.09 22.30
C ASP A 273 -3.60 3.85 21.42
N ARG A 274 -3.80 3.75 20.10
CA ARG A 274 -2.70 3.57 19.15
C ARG A 274 -1.72 4.75 19.10
N MET A 275 -2.12 5.99 19.42
CA MET A 275 -1.18 7.12 19.46
C MET A 275 -0.05 6.91 20.49
N ASN A 276 -0.28 6.04 21.49
CA ASN A 276 0.64 5.78 22.58
C ASN A 276 1.34 4.41 22.52
N LEU A 277 1.04 3.58 21.51
CA LEU A 277 1.68 2.28 21.29
C LEU A 277 2.78 2.36 20.25
N ASP A 278 3.87 1.64 20.47
CA ASP A 278 4.94 1.49 19.48
C ASP A 278 4.50 0.52 18.37
N LEU A 279 4.52 1.01 17.14
CA LEU A 279 4.18 0.24 15.94
C LEU A 279 5.38 0.22 15.00
N CYS A 280 6.43 -0.48 15.44
CA CYS A 280 7.69 -0.63 14.75
C CYS A 280 7.87 -2.07 14.27
N PHE A 281 8.39 -2.22 13.05
CA PHE A 281 8.57 -3.50 12.38
C PHE A 281 9.93 -3.53 11.68
N ASP A 282 10.56 -4.70 11.65
CA ASP A 282 11.89 -4.86 11.06
C ASP A 282 11.80 -5.19 9.56
N HIS A 283 12.49 -4.41 8.74
CA HIS A 283 12.62 -4.67 7.30
C HIS A 283 14.00 -5.22 6.88
N ALA A 284 14.85 -5.65 7.83
CA ALA A 284 16.19 -6.15 7.55
C ALA A 284 16.19 -7.35 6.58
N GLY A 285 15.18 -8.23 6.68
CA GLY A 285 14.98 -9.31 5.72
C GLY A 285 14.79 -8.82 4.28
N ALA A 286 14.01 -7.78 4.08
CA ALA A 286 13.77 -7.16 2.78
C ALA A 286 15.04 -6.49 2.24
N THR A 287 15.79 -5.80 3.12
CA THR A 287 17.08 -5.19 2.76
C THR A 287 18.09 -6.23 2.29
N ARG A 288 18.20 -7.34 3.01
CA ARG A 288 19.15 -8.43 2.70
C ARG A 288 18.79 -9.15 1.40
N ASP A 289 17.51 -9.52 1.22
CA ASP A 289 17.09 -10.43 0.16
C ASP A 289 16.90 -9.71 -1.19
N PHE A 290 16.49 -8.43 -1.20
CA PHE A 290 16.28 -7.69 -2.45
C PHE A 290 16.67 -6.21 -2.42
N GLY A 291 17.44 -5.78 -1.42
CA GLY A 291 18.01 -4.44 -1.39
C GLY A 291 17.00 -3.33 -1.08
N TYR A 292 15.92 -3.63 -0.33
CA TYR A 292 14.95 -2.62 0.11
C TYR A 292 15.61 -1.53 0.95
N ARG A 293 15.47 -0.27 0.55
CA ARG A 293 16.04 0.90 1.22
C ARG A 293 15.03 2.04 1.21
N PRO A 294 14.14 2.07 2.21
CA PRO A 294 13.13 3.12 2.29
C PRO A 294 13.76 4.47 2.64
N ARG A 295 13.19 5.53 2.09
CA ARG A 295 13.60 6.92 2.40
C ARG A 295 13.25 7.29 3.84
N PRO A 296 13.97 8.25 4.45
CA PRO A 296 13.54 8.88 5.69
C PRO A 296 12.17 9.54 5.53
N PHE A 297 11.42 9.63 6.65
CA PHE A 297 10.12 10.30 6.64
C PHE A 297 10.29 11.80 6.41
N THR A 298 9.88 12.25 5.26
CA THR A 298 9.84 13.67 4.89
C THR A 298 8.52 13.96 4.19
N LEU A 299 7.96 15.14 4.43
CA LEU A 299 6.74 15.59 3.79
C LEU A 299 6.99 16.90 3.07
N ASP A 300 6.56 16.96 1.83
CA ASP A 300 6.38 18.19 1.08
C ASP A 300 4.89 18.49 0.89
N GLU A 301 4.57 19.68 0.39
CA GLU A 301 3.19 20.05 0.14
C GLU A 301 2.53 19.15 -0.91
N LEU A 302 3.33 18.63 -1.85
CA LEU A 302 2.85 17.77 -2.93
C LEU A 302 2.39 16.41 -2.38
N ALA A 303 3.13 15.83 -1.42
CA ALA A 303 2.75 14.58 -0.74
C ALA A 303 1.43 14.69 0.03
N LEU A 304 1.05 15.92 0.41
CA LEU A 304 -0.17 16.20 1.18
C LEU A 304 -1.35 16.69 0.32
N ARG A 305 -1.14 17.03 -0.95
CA ARG A 305 -2.23 17.39 -1.86
C ARG A 305 -3.01 16.14 -2.23
N ALA A 306 -4.29 16.09 -1.87
CA ALA A 306 -5.19 15.14 -2.50
C ALA A 306 -5.14 15.38 -4.02
N ARG A 307 -5.03 14.33 -4.82
CA ARG A 307 -5.30 14.46 -6.26
C ARG A 307 -6.69 15.08 -6.40
N SER A 308 -6.78 16.22 -7.06
CA SER A 308 -8.05 16.71 -7.55
C SER A 308 -8.63 15.61 -8.45
N ASP A 309 -9.80 15.10 -8.05
CA ASP A 309 -10.58 14.17 -8.86
C ASP A 309 -10.96 14.78 -10.20
#